data_6df373b940768d0b6bd7389863500192
#
_entry.id   6df373b940768d0b6bd7389863500192
#
_cell.length_a   1.000
_cell.length_b   1.000
_cell.length_c   1.000
_cell.angle_alpha   90.00
_cell.angle_beta   90.00
_cell.angle_gamma   90.00
#
_symmetry.space_group_name_H-M   'P 1'
#
loop_
_entity.id
_entity.type
_entity.pdbx_description
1 polymer ?
#
loop_
_entity_poly.entity_id
_entity_poly.type
_entity_poly.pdbx_seq_one_letter_code
_entity_poly.pdbx_strand_id
1 'polypeptide(L)'
;MCLRAAAERQEGMKKIRLDQLVFDLGLTESRERAKTTIMSGLVYVNGQKADKPGMQVAPDAAVEVRGNALPYVSRGGFKLEKALEVFPIDPNGMICIDCGASTGGFTDVLLQNGAAKVYAVDVGYGQLAWSLRNDPRVVSMERTNVRYITKEQIPDPLDLAVMDVSFISIELLLPAIYPLLKENADVVCLIKPQFEAGREEVGKKGVVRDSAVHQRVIERILAFVPQIGYSPVGLDYSPIRGPEGNIEYLCHLRKGHHEAQLPSAAEIVRRSHQTLEKR
;
A
#
# COMPACT_ATOMS: atom_id res chain seq x y z
N MET A 1 0.37 -21.33 -48.90
CA MET A 1 0.88 -19.95 -49.16
C MET A 1 0.33 -18.88 -48.22
N CYS A 2 -0.88 -19.01 -47.67
CA CYS A 2 -1.45 -17.94 -46.77
C CYS A 2 -0.82 -17.80 -45.38
N LEU A 3 -0.24 -18.83 -44.79
CA LEU A 3 0.35 -18.74 -43.44
C LEU A 3 1.71 -18.04 -43.35
N ARG A 4 2.49 -18.05 -44.45
CA ARG A 4 3.77 -17.29 -44.51
C ARG A 4 3.58 -15.80 -44.68
N ALA A 5 2.56 -15.34 -45.39
CA ALA A 5 2.28 -13.92 -45.60
C ALA A 5 1.77 -13.21 -44.33
N ALA A 6 1.18 -13.95 -43.37
CA ALA A 6 0.76 -13.43 -42.07
C ALA A 6 1.95 -13.26 -41.11
N ALA A 7 2.94 -14.16 -41.15
CA ALA A 7 4.15 -14.07 -40.33
C ALA A 7 5.08 -12.93 -40.78
N GLU A 8 5.20 -12.69 -42.09
CA GLU A 8 6.05 -11.62 -42.63
C GLU A 8 5.50 -10.20 -42.41
N ARG A 9 4.19 -10.05 -42.14
CA ARG A 9 3.58 -8.75 -41.74
C ARG A 9 3.88 -8.35 -40.29
N GLN A 10 4.26 -9.27 -39.43
CA GLN A 10 4.59 -8.96 -38.03
C GLN A 10 6.03 -8.47 -37.80
N GLU A 11 6.95 -8.68 -38.72
CA GLU A 11 8.36 -8.28 -38.56
C GLU A 11 8.65 -6.79 -38.84
N GLY A 12 7.70 -6.00 -39.37
CA GLY A 12 7.92 -4.61 -39.77
C GLY A 12 7.30 -3.54 -38.83
N MET A 13 6.44 -3.90 -37.90
CA MET A 13 5.77 -2.90 -37.07
C MET A 13 6.59 -2.60 -35.79
N LYS A 14 6.98 -1.31 -35.64
CA LYS A 14 7.71 -0.83 -34.46
C LYS A 14 6.88 -1.08 -33.20
N LYS A 15 7.38 -1.93 -32.31
CA LYS A 15 6.72 -2.23 -31.02
C LYS A 15 6.52 -0.94 -30.21
N ILE A 16 5.43 -0.88 -29.48
CA ILE A 16 5.06 0.24 -28.61
C ILE A 16 4.96 -0.25 -27.16
N ARG A 17 5.18 0.64 -26.23
CA ARG A 17 5.01 0.33 -24.81
C ARG A 17 3.55 0.05 -24.48
N LEU A 18 3.30 -0.94 -23.65
CA LEU A 18 1.93 -1.32 -23.27
C LEU A 18 1.18 -0.17 -22.57
N ASP A 19 1.85 0.59 -21.70
CA ASP A 19 1.23 1.75 -21.04
C ASP A 19 0.78 2.82 -22.04
N GLN A 20 1.54 3.00 -23.11
CA GLN A 20 1.17 3.90 -24.21
C GLN A 20 -0.01 3.34 -25.00
N LEU A 21 0.04 2.06 -25.39
CA LEU A 21 -1.03 1.43 -26.18
C LEU A 21 -2.38 1.43 -25.43
N VAL A 22 -2.38 1.11 -24.13
CA VAL A 22 -3.58 1.14 -23.28
C VAL A 22 -4.20 2.55 -23.25
N PHE A 23 -3.37 3.58 -23.16
CA PHE A 23 -3.82 4.96 -23.20
C PHE A 23 -4.34 5.37 -24.59
N ASP A 24 -3.59 5.06 -25.65
CA ASP A 24 -3.93 5.42 -27.04
C ASP A 24 -5.25 4.75 -27.49
N LEU A 25 -5.55 3.56 -26.96
CA LEU A 25 -6.83 2.87 -27.18
C LEU A 25 -8.00 3.45 -26.34
N GLY A 26 -7.75 4.49 -25.53
CA GLY A 26 -8.78 5.11 -24.67
C GLY A 26 -9.28 4.20 -23.54
N LEU A 27 -8.53 3.13 -23.19
CA LEU A 27 -8.90 2.21 -22.14
C LEU A 27 -8.66 2.78 -20.72
N THR A 28 -7.96 3.91 -20.65
CA THR A 28 -7.71 4.66 -19.40
C THR A 28 -7.65 6.16 -19.71
N GLU A 29 -7.97 6.98 -18.69
CA GLU A 29 -8.02 8.45 -18.81
C GLU A 29 -6.64 9.11 -18.97
N SER A 30 -5.58 8.40 -18.58
CA SER A 30 -4.21 8.89 -18.68
C SER A 30 -3.22 7.73 -18.79
N ARG A 31 -2.01 8.01 -19.29
CA ARG A 31 -0.92 7.03 -19.35
C ARG A 31 -0.46 6.58 -17.96
N GLU A 32 -0.56 7.45 -16.94
CA GLU A 32 -0.29 7.10 -15.54
C GLU A 32 -1.32 6.11 -15.03
N ARG A 33 -2.59 6.35 -15.35
CA ARG A 33 -3.67 5.41 -15.02
C ARG A 33 -3.47 4.08 -15.75
N ALA A 34 -3.00 4.09 -17.00
CA ALA A 34 -2.64 2.88 -17.73
C ALA A 34 -1.57 2.06 -17.00
N LYS A 35 -0.50 2.71 -16.51
CA LYS A 35 0.55 2.05 -15.73
C LYS A 35 -0.03 1.37 -14.49
N THR A 36 -0.84 2.09 -13.72
CA THR A 36 -1.48 1.57 -12.51
C THR A 36 -2.39 0.37 -12.82
N THR A 37 -3.20 0.47 -13.85
CA THR A 37 -4.12 -0.59 -14.30
C THR A 37 -3.36 -1.84 -14.75
N ILE A 38 -2.22 -1.67 -15.44
CA ILE A 38 -1.35 -2.78 -15.86
C ILE A 38 -0.71 -3.43 -14.62
N MET A 39 -0.10 -2.65 -13.74
CA MET A 39 0.56 -3.17 -12.53
C MET A 39 -0.40 -3.87 -11.58
N SER A 40 -1.68 -3.49 -11.56
CA SER A 40 -2.71 -4.20 -10.81
C SER A 40 -3.16 -5.52 -11.46
N GLY A 41 -2.64 -5.82 -12.66
CA GLY A 41 -2.92 -7.06 -13.36
C GLY A 41 -4.34 -7.15 -13.92
N LEU A 42 -4.94 -6.01 -14.24
CA LEU A 42 -6.25 -5.91 -14.90
C LEU A 42 -6.15 -5.90 -16.42
N VAL A 43 -4.93 -5.72 -16.98
CA VAL A 43 -4.70 -5.66 -18.41
C VAL A 43 -4.32 -7.03 -18.96
N TYR A 44 -4.94 -7.39 -20.08
CA TYR A 44 -4.67 -8.60 -20.83
C TYR A 44 -4.27 -8.22 -22.25
N VAL A 45 -3.20 -8.85 -22.75
CA VAL A 45 -2.69 -8.69 -24.12
C VAL A 45 -2.82 -10.03 -24.82
N ASN A 46 -3.58 -10.09 -25.90
CA ASN A 46 -3.88 -11.34 -26.63
C ASN A 46 -4.39 -12.46 -25.68
N GLY A 47 -5.23 -12.10 -24.72
CA GLY A 47 -5.81 -13.00 -23.73
C GLY A 47 -4.88 -13.40 -22.57
N GLN A 48 -3.61 -12.97 -22.56
CA GLN A 48 -2.65 -13.23 -21.50
C GLN A 48 -2.51 -12.04 -20.58
N LYS A 49 -2.48 -12.26 -19.26
CA LYS A 49 -2.31 -11.22 -18.26
C LYS A 49 -0.95 -10.52 -18.43
N ALA A 50 -0.96 -9.19 -18.43
CA ALA A 50 0.22 -8.35 -18.50
C ALA A 50 0.29 -7.44 -17.26
N ASP A 51 1.45 -7.43 -16.58
CA ASP A 51 1.68 -6.69 -15.34
C ASP A 51 2.83 -5.67 -15.43
N LYS A 52 3.49 -5.58 -16.59
CA LYS A 52 4.63 -4.69 -16.82
C LYS A 52 4.28 -3.55 -17.78
N PRO A 53 4.12 -2.30 -17.30
CA PRO A 53 3.76 -1.15 -18.14
C PRO A 53 4.72 -0.90 -19.31
N GLY A 54 6.02 -1.19 -19.09
CA GLY A 54 7.05 -1.03 -20.12
C GLY A 54 7.15 -2.17 -21.12
N MET A 55 6.29 -3.19 -21.04
CA MET A 55 6.26 -4.32 -21.97
C MET A 55 6.10 -3.81 -23.40
N GLN A 56 6.91 -4.34 -24.33
CA GLN A 56 6.85 -4.00 -25.74
C GLN A 56 5.85 -4.92 -26.44
N VAL A 57 4.80 -4.34 -26.98
CA VAL A 57 3.71 -5.04 -27.69
C VAL A 57 3.58 -4.56 -29.13
N ALA A 58 2.96 -5.37 -29.98
CA ALA A 58 2.60 -4.95 -31.32
C ALA A 58 1.48 -3.88 -31.25
N PRO A 59 1.50 -2.84 -32.11
CA PRO A 59 0.47 -1.78 -32.08
C PRO A 59 -0.95 -2.28 -32.33
N ASP A 60 -1.08 -3.43 -32.98
CA ASP A 60 -2.34 -4.11 -33.29
C ASP A 60 -2.69 -5.23 -32.30
N ALA A 61 -1.94 -5.35 -31.19
CA ALA A 61 -2.23 -6.34 -30.16
C ALA A 61 -3.64 -6.13 -29.57
N ALA A 62 -4.38 -7.21 -29.39
CA ALA A 62 -5.67 -7.15 -28.71
C ALA A 62 -5.43 -6.88 -27.20
N VAL A 63 -5.80 -5.69 -26.76
CA VAL A 63 -5.66 -5.26 -25.36
C VAL A 63 -7.04 -5.13 -24.73
N GLU A 64 -7.21 -5.76 -23.59
CA GLU A 64 -8.45 -5.71 -22.80
C GLU A 64 -8.11 -5.29 -21.36
N VAL A 65 -8.96 -4.46 -20.78
CA VAL A 65 -8.98 -4.20 -19.33
C VAL A 65 -10.13 -5.00 -18.75
N ARG A 66 -9.81 -5.97 -17.88
CA ARG A 66 -10.79 -6.83 -17.22
C ARG A 66 -10.94 -6.44 -15.75
N GLY A 67 -12.15 -6.10 -15.33
CA GLY A 67 -12.48 -5.61 -14.01
C GLY A 67 -12.69 -4.10 -13.97
N ASN A 68 -13.11 -3.60 -12.80
CA ASN A 68 -13.31 -2.18 -12.59
C ASN A 68 -11.96 -1.46 -12.43
N ALA A 69 -11.88 -0.23 -12.93
CA ALA A 69 -10.74 0.63 -12.64
C ALA A 69 -10.52 0.72 -11.13
N LEU A 70 -9.26 0.68 -10.70
CA LEU A 70 -8.95 0.86 -9.27
C LEU A 70 -9.49 2.22 -8.80
N PRO A 71 -10.18 2.30 -7.66
CA PRO A 71 -10.63 3.58 -7.12
C PRO A 71 -9.46 4.45 -6.66
N TYR A 72 -8.28 3.87 -6.45
CA TYR A 72 -7.07 4.50 -5.92
C TYR A 72 -5.90 4.40 -6.91
N VAL A 73 -4.89 5.25 -6.73
CA VAL A 73 -3.66 5.25 -7.56
C VAL A 73 -2.84 3.96 -7.44
N SER A 74 -3.10 3.13 -6.43
CA SER A 74 -2.50 1.80 -6.29
C SER A 74 -3.40 0.84 -5.50
N ARG A 75 -3.16 -0.48 -5.64
CA ARG A 75 -3.85 -1.52 -4.85
C ARG A 75 -3.64 -1.36 -3.33
N GLY A 76 -2.55 -0.68 -2.93
CA GLY A 76 -2.28 -0.38 -1.51
C GLY A 76 -3.45 0.34 -0.84
N GLY A 77 -4.18 1.18 -1.57
CA GLY A 77 -5.36 1.89 -1.06
C GLY A 77 -6.40 0.98 -0.41
N PHE A 78 -6.64 -0.21 -0.95
CA PHE A 78 -7.59 -1.16 -0.35
C PHE A 78 -7.25 -1.58 1.09
N LYS A 79 -5.98 -1.51 1.49
CA LYS A 79 -5.57 -1.82 2.85
C LYS A 79 -6.05 -0.76 3.83
N LEU A 80 -5.86 0.52 3.48
CA LEU A 80 -6.32 1.63 4.32
C LEU A 80 -7.84 1.79 4.25
N GLU A 81 -8.45 1.61 3.07
CA GLU A 81 -9.92 1.57 2.94
C GLU A 81 -10.54 0.60 3.96
N LYS A 82 -10.05 -0.65 3.99
CA LYS A 82 -10.52 -1.63 4.98
C LYS A 82 -10.23 -1.19 6.42
N ALA A 83 -9.09 -0.57 6.69
CA ALA A 83 -8.79 -0.08 8.03
C ALA A 83 -9.81 0.98 8.48
N LEU A 84 -10.19 1.92 7.59
CA LEU A 84 -11.21 2.92 7.87
C LEU A 84 -12.64 2.34 7.98
N GLU A 85 -12.90 1.20 7.33
CA GLU A 85 -14.18 0.48 7.47
C GLU A 85 -14.31 -0.22 8.83
N VAL A 86 -13.21 -0.79 9.34
CA VAL A 86 -13.26 -1.63 10.55
C VAL A 86 -12.85 -0.90 11.83
N PHE A 87 -12.14 0.22 11.71
CA PHE A 87 -11.74 1.04 12.84
C PHE A 87 -12.51 2.37 12.87
N PRO A 88 -12.85 2.92 14.04
CA PRO A 88 -13.64 4.14 14.16
C PRO A 88 -12.78 5.39 13.88
N ILE A 89 -12.27 5.53 12.66
CA ILE A 89 -11.41 6.64 12.22
C ILE A 89 -12.10 7.34 11.04
N ASP A 90 -12.32 8.64 11.17
CA ASP A 90 -12.80 9.51 10.08
C ASP A 90 -11.72 10.54 9.74
N PRO A 91 -11.04 10.40 8.59
CA PRO A 91 -9.97 11.32 8.18
C PRO A 91 -10.45 12.74 7.84
N ASN A 92 -11.75 12.99 7.78
CA ASN A 92 -12.29 14.27 7.34
C ASN A 92 -11.77 15.45 8.19
N GLY A 93 -11.16 16.41 7.50
CA GLY A 93 -10.56 17.59 8.13
C GLY A 93 -9.23 17.35 8.87
N MET A 94 -8.72 16.11 8.91
CA MET A 94 -7.49 15.76 9.61
C MET A 94 -6.23 16.18 8.85
N ILE A 95 -5.17 16.46 9.61
CA ILE A 95 -3.79 16.58 9.12
C ILE A 95 -3.11 15.22 9.34
N CYS A 96 -2.69 14.60 8.25
CA CYS A 96 -2.22 13.22 8.24
C CYS A 96 -0.75 13.11 7.80
N ILE A 97 -0.09 12.02 8.20
CA ILE A 97 1.18 11.57 7.61
C ILE A 97 1.01 10.16 7.02
N ASP A 98 1.49 9.98 5.79
CA ASP A 98 1.60 8.68 5.11
C ASP A 98 3.07 8.26 5.08
N CYS A 99 3.44 7.29 5.93
CA CYS A 99 4.78 6.77 6.08
C CYS A 99 4.99 5.59 5.13
N GLY A 100 5.86 5.78 4.12
CA GLY A 100 6.04 4.83 3.03
C GLY A 100 5.00 5.03 1.92
N ALA A 101 4.80 6.28 1.53
CA ALA A 101 3.75 6.67 0.59
C ALA A 101 3.84 5.97 -0.78
N SER A 102 5.06 5.66 -1.26
CA SER A 102 5.30 5.01 -2.55
C SER A 102 4.52 5.68 -3.69
N THR A 103 3.62 4.96 -4.36
CA THR A 103 2.74 5.52 -5.40
C THR A 103 1.65 6.45 -4.84
N GLY A 104 1.38 6.41 -3.54
CA GLY A 104 0.40 7.26 -2.85
C GLY A 104 -0.95 6.59 -2.62
N GLY A 105 -1.01 5.26 -2.53
CA GLY A 105 -2.28 4.56 -2.33
C GLY A 105 -2.99 4.96 -1.04
N PHE A 106 -2.26 5.11 0.06
CA PHE A 106 -2.84 5.56 1.33
C PHE A 106 -3.15 7.06 1.30
N THR A 107 -2.24 7.88 0.76
CA THR A 107 -2.47 9.31 0.54
C THR A 107 -3.78 9.56 -0.23
N ASP A 108 -4.02 8.82 -1.31
CA ASP A 108 -5.23 8.94 -2.13
C ASP A 108 -6.51 8.59 -1.33
N VAL A 109 -6.48 7.51 -0.56
CA VAL A 109 -7.60 7.15 0.34
C VAL A 109 -7.87 8.26 1.36
N LEU A 110 -6.85 8.80 2.01
CA LEU A 110 -7.01 9.90 2.98
C LEU A 110 -7.66 11.11 2.33
N LEU A 111 -7.21 11.52 1.15
CA LEU A 111 -7.74 12.69 0.43
C LEU A 111 -9.19 12.48 -0.03
N GLN A 112 -9.53 11.26 -0.51
CA GLN A 112 -10.90 10.91 -0.90
C GLN A 112 -11.86 10.88 0.30
N ASN A 113 -11.32 10.59 1.51
CA ASN A 113 -12.07 10.67 2.77
C ASN A 113 -11.95 12.04 3.46
N GLY A 114 -11.57 13.09 2.73
CA GLY A 114 -11.68 14.46 3.21
C GLY A 114 -10.53 14.97 4.06
N ALA A 115 -9.36 14.29 4.11
CA ALA A 115 -8.20 14.79 4.81
C ALA A 115 -7.84 16.21 4.36
N ALA A 116 -7.61 17.12 5.32
CA ALA A 116 -7.28 18.51 5.02
C ALA A 116 -5.85 18.66 4.49
N LYS A 117 -4.93 17.81 4.96
CA LYS A 117 -3.52 17.83 4.55
C LYS A 117 -2.88 16.46 4.76
N VAL A 118 -2.02 16.04 3.82
CA VAL A 118 -1.27 14.77 3.93
C VAL A 118 0.20 15.02 3.66
N TYR A 119 1.05 14.70 4.62
CA TYR A 119 2.50 14.59 4.43
C TYR A 119 2.81 13.21 3.88
N ALA A 120 3.08 13.11 2.58
CA ALA A 120 3.43 11.86 1.90
C ALA A 120 4.95 11.64 1.93
N VAL A 121 5.41 10.78 2.84
CA VAL A 121 6.83 10.57 3.14
C VAL A 121 7.31 9.25 2.58
N ASP A 122 8.39 9.28 1.79
CA ASP A 122 9.02 8.08 1.24
C ASP A 122 10.54 8.26 1.08
N VAL A 123 11.30 7.17 1.26
CA VAL A 123 12.75 7.15 0.99
C VAL A 123 13.06 7.14 -0.50
N GLY A 124 12.11 6.70 -1.33
CA GLY A 124 12.20 6.69 -2.79
C GLY A 124 12.09 8.07 -3.41
N TYR A 125 12.21 8.11 -4.73
CA TYR A 125 12.10 9.34 -5.52
C TYR A 125 11.29 9.11 -6.80
N GLY A 126 10.41 10.04 -7.14
CA GLY A 126 9.64 10.00 -8.37
C GLY A 126 8.55 8.92 -8.39
N GLN A 127 8.17 8.36 -7.23
CA GLN A 127 7.19 7.29 -7.15
C GLN A 127 5.75 7.80 -6.96
N LEU A 128 5.57 8.89 -6.22
CA LEU A 128 4.26 9.46 -5.93
C LEU A 128 3.53 9.81 -7.22
N ALA A 129 2.29 9.37 -7.36
CA ALA A 129 1.46 9.64 -8.53
C ALA A 129 1.37 11.13 -8.81
N TRP A 130 1.42 11.50 -10.11
CA TRP A 130 1.47 12.90 -10.52
C TRP A 130 0.24 13.70 -10.07
N SER A 131 -0.94 13.09 -10.07
CA SER A 131 -2.17 13.70 -9.55
C SER A 131 -2.06 14.09 -8.08
N LEU A 132 -1.46 13.23 -7.24
CA LEU A 132 -1.25 13.49 -5.82
C LEU A 132 -0.16 14.52 -5.58
N ARG A 133 0.91 14.47 -6.38
CA ARG A 133 2.02 15.44 -6.30
C ARG A 133 1.56 16.87 -6.56
N ASN A 134 0.52 17.06 -7.36
CA ASN A 134 -0.05 18.36 -7.69
C ASN A 134 -1.31 18.71 -6.88
N ASP A 135 -1.76 17.87 -5.98
CA ASP A 135 -2.86 18.20 -5.07
C ASP A 135 -2.34 19.18 -3.99
N PRO A 136 -2.95 20.37 -3.84
CA PRO A 136 -2.49 21.37 -2.88
C PRO A 136 -2.55 20.92 -1.41
N ARG A 137 -3.26 19.86 -1.12
CA ARG A 137 -3.35 19.24 0.22
C ARG A 137 -2.18 18.29 0.51
N VAL A 138 -1.37 17.94 -0.50
CA VAL A 138 -0.28 16.97 -0.36
C VAL A 138 1.07 17.69 -0.25
N VAL A 139 1.81 17.37 0.80
CA VAL A 139 3.21 17.74 0.95
C VAL A 139 4.06 16.50 0.61
N SER A 140 4.62 16.48 -0.59
CA SER A 140 5.49 15.38 -1.04
C SER A 140 6.88 15.47 -0.42
N MET A 141 7.24 14.49 0.40
CA MET A 141 8.52 14.40 1.10
C MET A 141 9.28 13.15 0.65
N GLU A 142 9.75 13.18 -0.60
CA GLU A 142 10.58 12.11 -1.16
C GLU A 142 12.02 12.18 -0.63
N ARG A 143 12.78 11.06 -0.76
CA ARG A 143 14.13 10.90 -0.21
C ARG A 143 14.22 11.21 1.29
N THR A 144 13.12 11.00 1.99
CA THR A 144 12.99 11.31 3.42
C THR A 144 12.79 10.01 4.21
N ASN A 145 13.66 9.76 5.18
CA ASN A 145 13.53 8.61 6.05
C ASN A 145 12.72 9.00 7.29
N VAL A 146 11.53 8.40 7.43
CA VAL A 146 10.60 8.62 8.56
C VAL A 146 11.28 8.48 9.92
N ARG A 147 12.27 7.58 10.05
CA ARG A 147 12.99 7.36 11.31
C ARG A 147 13.67 8.61 11.87
N TYR A 148 14.00 9.55 11.00
CA TYR A 148 14.77 10.76 11.36
C TYR A 148 13.96 12.05 11.12
N ILE A 149 12.64 11.92 10.94
CA ILE A 149 11.78 13.06 10.70
C ILE A 149 11.65 13.93 11.96
N THR A 150 11.59 15.24 11.78
CA THR A 150 11.57 16.20 12.88
C THR A 150 10.36 17.14 12.81
N LYS A 151 10.08 17.85 13.91
CA LYS A 151 9.01 18.86 13.98
C LYS A 151 9.25 20.05 13.05
N GLU A 152 10.49 20.35 12.71
CA GLU A 152 10.84 21.39 11.76
C GLU A 152 10.43 21.01 10.34
N GLN A 153 10.49 19.74 10.01
CA GLN A 153 10.07 19.18 8.71
C GLN A 153 8.54 19.02 8.64
N ILE A 154 7.91 18.69 9.78
CA ILE A 154 6.46 18.57 9.91
C ILE A 154 6.00 19.50 11.05
N PRO A 155 5.76 20.78 10.73
CA PRO A 155 5.39 21.76 11.75
C PRO A 155 3.96 21.62 12.27
N ASP A 156 3.08 20.99 11.48
CA ASP A 156 1.69 20.79 11.87
C ASP A 156 1.56 19.61 12.85
N PRO A 157 0.85 19.76 13.98
CA PRO A 157 0.50 18.63 14.83
C PRO A 157 -0.43 17.66 14.08
N LEU A 158 -0.07 16.37 14.08
CA LEU A 158 -0.75 15.35 13.29
C LEU A 158 -1.96 14.74 14.04
N ASP A 159 -3.07 14.58 13.34
CA ASP A 159 -4.27 13.90 13.83
C ASP A 159 -4.21 12.39 13.57
N LEU A 160 -3.61 11.98 12.45
CA LEU A 160 -3.55 10.59 12.02
C LEU A 160 -2.21 10.29 11.35
N ALA A 161 -1.60 9.16 11.73
CA ALA A 161 -0.50 8.57 10.97
C ALA A 161 -0.93 7.25 10.34
N VAL A 162 -0.55 7.05 9.07
CA VAL A 162 -0.73 5.76 8.38
C VAL A 162 0.62 5.24 7.91
N MET A 163 0.85 3.91 7.98
CA MET A 163 2.15 3.29 7.69
C MET A 163 1.99 2.01 6.86
N ASP A 164 2.52 2.03 5.64
CA ASP A 164 2.72 0.85 4.77
C ASP A 164 4.19 0.73 4.35
N VAL A 165 5.09 0.62 5.33
CA VAL A 165 6.55 0.59 5.12
C VAL A 165 7.05 -0.80 4.75
N SER A 166 8.18 -0.86 4.05
CA SER A 166 8.85 -2.10 3.65
C SER A 166 10.31 -2.10 4.07
N PHE A 167 10.85 -3.30 4.35
CA PHE A 167 12.25 -3.54 4.71
C PHE A 167 12.71 -2.91 6.04
N ILE A 168 11.78 -2.55 6.91
CA ILE A 168 12.03 -1.99 8.23
C ILE A 168 10.92 -2.42 9.19
N SER A 169 11.26 -2.64 10.46
CA SER A 169 10.28 -2.88 11.51
C SER A 169 9.57 -1.58 11.90
N ILE A 170 8.26 -1.66 12.14
CA ILE A 170 7.46 -0.54 12.66
C ILE A 170 7.89 -0.13 14.07
N GLU A 171 8.52 -1.02 14.84
CA GLU A 171 9.08 -0.70 16.16
C GLU A 171 10.12 0.43 16.11
N LEU A 172 10.81 0.60 14.97
CA LEU A 172 11.78 1.67 14.76
C LEU A 172 11.16 3.01 14.33
N LEU A 173 9.94 2.98 13.80
CA LEU A 173 9.28 4.15 13.24
C LEU A 173 8.27 4.77 14.21
N LEU A 174 7.55 3.95 14.96
CA LEU A 174 6.55 4.41 15.92
C LEU A 174 7.10 5.43 16.94
N PRO A 175 8.31 5.24 17.53
CA PRO A 175 8.89 6.25 18.41
C PRO A 175 9.21 7.57 17.69
N ALA A 176 9.58 7.52 16.41
CA ALA A 176 9.95 8.73 15.65
C ALA A 176 8.75 9.63 15.35
N ILE A 177 7.58 9.05 15.11
CA ILE A 177 6.38 9.82 14.83
C ILE A 177 5.62 10.24 16.10
N TYR A 178 5.84 9.59 17.24
CA TYR A 178 5.15 9.88 18.50
C TYR A 178 5.14 11.38 18.88
N PRO A 179 6.28 12.11 18.83
CA PRO A 179 6.33 13.51 19.17
C PRO A 179 5.61 14.44 18.17
N LEU A 180 5.29 13.96 16.97
CA LEU A 180 4.59 14.74 15.93
C LEU A 180 3.08 14.63 16.07
N LEU A 181 2.58 13.64 16.78
CA LEU A 181 1.16 13.36 16.97
C LEU A 181 0.55 14.24 18.07
N LYS A 182 -0.67 14.69 17.86
CA LYS A 182 -1.53 15.24 18.90
C LYS A 182 -1.80 14.21 19.99
N GLU A 183 -2.25 14.67 21.16
CA GLU A 183 -2.79 13.76 22.17
C GLU A 183 -4.04 13.07 21.62
N ASN A 184 -4.18 11.78 21.92
CA ASN A 184 -5.25 10.90 21.41
C ASN A 184 -5.27 10.72 19.88
N ALA A 185 -4.23 11.12 19.16
CA ALA A 185 -4.13 10.91 17.72
C ALA A 185 -4.11 9.41 17.39
N ASP A 186 -4.67 9.07 16.24
CA ASP A 186 -4.76 7.71 15.75
C ASP A 186 -3.54 7.34 14.88
N VAL A 187 -3.17 6.06 14.90
CA VAL A 187 -2.15 5.47 14.03
C VAL A 187 -2.68 4.19 13.44
N VAL A 188 -2.67 4.08 12.12
CA VAL A 188 -2.92 2.82 11.40
C VAL A 188 -1.61 2.33 10.82
N CYS A 189 -1.12 1.18 11.25
CA CYS A 189 0.10 0.59 10.73
C CYS A 189 -0.11 -0.85 10.25
N LEU A 190 0.63 -1.22 9.21
CA LEU A 190 0.69 -2.59 8.73
C LEU A 190 1.77 -3.35 9.47
N ILE A 191 1.38 -4.42 10.17
CA ILE A 191 2.30 -5.41 10.68
C ILE A 191 2.59 -6.40 9.54
N LYS A 192 3.84 -6.43 9.11
CA LYS A 192 4.29 -7.27 7.98
C LYS A 192 5.23 -8.35 8.51
N PRO A 193 4.78 -9.60 8.67
CA PRO A 193 5.60 -10.67 9.24
C PRO A 193 6.96 -10.82 8.55
N GLN A 194 7.04 -10.59 7.24
CA GLN A 194 8.28 -10.70 6.48
C GLN A 194 9.35 -9.63 6.82
N PHE A 195 8.97 -8.55 7.50
CA PHE A 195 9.89 -7.50 7.95
C PHE A 195 10.02 -7.43 9.46
N GLU A 196 9.22 -8.20 10.17
CA GLU A 196 9.18 -8.26 11.63
C GLU A 196 9.77 -9.56 12.20
N ALA A 197 9.69 -10.67 11.48
CA ALA A 197 10.23 -11.96 11.88
C ALA A 197 11.77 -12.04 11.74
N GLY A 198 12.37 -13.03 12.38
CA GLY A 198 13.77 -13.38 12.19
C GLY A 198 14.06 -13.85 10.76
N ARG A 199 15.28 -13.62 10.27
CA ARG A 199 15.66 -13.99 8.89
C ARG A 199 15.48 -15.47 8.60
N GLU A 200 15.66 -16.33 9.60
CA GLU A 200 15.49 -17.78 9.53
C GLU A 200 14.04 -18.22 9.33
N GLU A 201 13.08 -17.37 9.70
CA GLU A 201 11.65 -17.62 9.58
C GLU A 201 11.07 -17.14 8.25
N VAL A 202 11.87 -16.37 7.50
CA VAL A 202 11.49 -15.86 6.18
C VAL A 202 11.93 -16.83 5.10
N GLY A 203 10.99 -17.41 4.36
CA GLY A 203 11.28 -18.35 3.30
C GLY A 203 12.08 -17.74 2.14
N LYS A 204 12.67 -18.60 1.28
CA LYS A 204 13.56 -18.21 0.16
C LYS A 204 12.98 -17.14 -0.80
N LYS A 205 11.66 -16.99 -0.85
CA LYS A 205 10.96 -15.98 -1.67
C LYS A 205 10.53 -14.76 -0.89
N GLY A 206 11.05 -14.54 0.33
CA GLY A 206 10.64 -13.42 1.19
C GLY A 206 9.23 -13.58 1.75
N VAL A 207 8.70 -14.81 1.87
CA VAL A 207 7.35 -15.06 2.36
C VAL A 207 7.38 -15.84 3.67
N VAL A 208 6.70 -15.32 4.68
CA VAL A 208 6.40 -16.02 5.94
C VAL A 208 5.08 -16.76 5.77
N ARG A 209 5.09 -18.08 5.92
CA ARG A 209 3.91 -18.94 5.75
C ARG A 209 3.37 -19.52 7.05
N ASP A 210 4.27 -19.67 8.03
CA ASP A 210 3.92 -20.28 9.31
C ASP A 210 3.01 -19.34 10.13
N SER A 211 1.80 -19.78 10.38
CA SER A 211 0.81 -19.05 11.19
C SER A 211 1.28 -18.77 12.62
N ALA A 212 2.12 -19.64 13.19
CA ALA A 212 2.69 -19.43 14.51
C ALA A 212 3.68 -18.26 14.53
N VAL A 213 4.42 -18.06 13.44
CA VAL A 213 5.30 -16.88 13.27
C VAL A 213 4.46 -15.61 13.16
N HIS A 214 3.38 -15.61 12.37
CA HIS A 214 2.47 -14.48 12.28
C HIS A 214 1.90 -14.11 13.64
N GLN A 215 1.44 -15.08 14.41
CA GLN A 215 0.88 -14.85 15.75
C GLN A 215 1.92 -14.22 16.69
N ARG A 216 3.12 -14.80 16.77
CA ARG A 216 4.20 -14.25 17.64
C ARG A 216 4.60 -12.83 17.24
N VAL A 217 4.67 -12.54 15.94
CA VAL A 217 4.97 -11.19 15.45
C VAL A 217 3.92 -10.20 15.92
N ILE A 218 2.64 -10.51 15.75
CA ILE A 218 1.54 -9.65 16.19
C ILE A 218 1.61 -9.45 17.72
N GLU A 219 1.73 -10.52 18.50
CA GLU A 219 1.80 -10.47 19.96
C GLU A 219 2.97 -9.63 20.45
N ARG A 220 4.15 -9.75 19.80
CA ARG A 220 5.34 -8.94 20.11
C ARG A 220 5.06 -7.45 19.88
N ILE A 221 4.48 -7.07 18.73
CA ILE A 221 4.15 -5.68 18.44
C ILE A 221 3.14 -5.13 19.44
N LEU A 222 2.07 -5.89 19.74
CA LEU A 222 1.06 -5.48 20.71
C LEU A 222 1.63 -5.33 22.13
N ALA A 223 2.65 -6.10 22.51
CA ALA A 223 3.34 -5.99 23.80
C ALA A 223 4.34 -4.82 23.83
N PHE A 224 4.90 -4.44 22.67
CA PHE A 224 5.85 -3.34 22.54
C PHE A 224 5.19 -1.95 22.58
N VAL A 225 4.08 -1.75 21.87
CA VAL A 225 3.51 -0.41 21.68
C VAL A 225 3.10 0.31 22.97
N PRO A 226 2.63 -0.35 24.05
CA PRO A 226 2.36 0.34 25.32
C PRO A 226 3.63 0.89 25.99
N GLN A 227 4.78 0.26 25.77
CA GLN A 227 6.05 0.68 26.36
C GLN A 227 6.56 2.02 25.79
N ILE A 228 6.05 2.42 24.62
CA ILE A 228 6.39 3.67 23.94
C ILE A 228 5.23 4.66 23.90
N GLY A 229 4.20 4.46 24.71
CA GLY A 229 3.11 5.41 24.95
C GLY A 229 1.91 5.29 24.01
N TYR A 230 1.79 4.22 23.23
CA TYR A 230 0.59 3.94 22.45
C TYR A 230 -0.28 2.88 23.12
N SER A 231 -1.59 2.96 22.91
CA SER A 231 -2.53 1.89 23.23
C SER A 231 -2.98 1.20 21.95
N PRO A 232 -2.87 -0.14 21.84
CA PRO A 232 -3.49 -0.87 20.75
C PRO A 232 -5.00 -0.88 20.95
N VAL A 233 -5.76 -0.39 19.97
CA VAL A 233 -7.22 -0.24 20.07
C VAL A 233 -7.97 -0.94 18.94
N GLY A 234 -7.27 -1.51 17.95
CA GLY A 234 -7.86 -2.30 16.88
C GLY A 234 -6.86 -3.25 16.22
N LEU A 235 -7.34 -4.41 15.79
CA LEU A 235 -6.55 -5.41 15.07
C LEU A 235 -7.42 -6.12 14.02
N ASP A 236 -6.95 -6.16 12.77
CA ASP A 236 -7.56 -6.95 11.69
C ASP A 236 -6.45 -7.35 10.68
N TYR A 237 -6.81 -7.86 9.51
CA TYR A 237 -5.88 -8.24 8.46
C TYR A 237 -6.19 -7.50 7.14
N SER A 238 -5.17 -7.32 6.32
CA SER A 238 -5.28 -6.70 4.99
C SER A 238 -6.20 -7.52 4.07
N PRO A 239 -7.08 -6.89 3.28
CA PRO A 239 -7.95 -7.59 2.34
C PRO A 239 -7.18 -8.15 1.15
N ILE A 240 -5.94 -7.70 0.94
CA ILE A 240 -5.05 -8.13 -0.14
C ILE A 240 -3.71 -8.60 0.41
N ARG A 241 -3.07 -9.51 -0.32
CA ARG A 241 -1.69 -9.92 -0.03
C ARG A 241 -0.68 -8.89 -0.55
N GLY A 242 0.46 -8.83 0.11
CA GLY A 242 1.62 -8.10 -0.40
C GLY A 242 2.11 -8.64 -1.75
N PRO A 243 3.03 -7.93 -2.44
CA PRO A 243 3.47 -8.29 -3.80
C PRO A 243 4.00 -9.72 -3.94
N GLU A 244 4.73 -10.21 -2.93
CA GLU A 244 5.31 -11.56 -2.91
C GLU A 244 4.33 -12.62 -2.37
N GLY A 245 3.12 -12.22 -1.97
CA GLY A 245 2.07 -13.10 -1.47
C GLY A 245 1.98 -13.20 0.05
N ASN A 246 2.68 -12.34 0.80
CA ASN A 246 2.59 -12.27 2.26
C ASN A 246 1.19 -11.81 2.72
N ILE A 247 0.72 -12.40 3.81
CA ILE A 247 -0.41 -11.89 4.59
C ILE A 247 0.11 -10.77 5.48
N GLU A 248 -0.58 -9.65 5.50
CA GLU A 248 -0.24 -8.47 6.29
C GLU A 248 -1.41 -8.12 7.21
N TYR A 249 -1.13 -7.50 8.36
CA TYR A 249 -2.13 -7.21 9.38
C TYR A 249 -2.29 -5.73 9.61
N LEU A 250 -3.53 -5.31 9.87
CA LEU A 250 -3.91 -3.93 10.18
C LEU A 250 -3.91 -3.75 11.70
N CYS A 251 -3.14 -2.82 12.19
CA CYS A 251 -3.10 -2.47 13.61
C CYS A 251 -3.49 -1.00 13.78
N HIS A 252 -4.50 -0.76 14.61
CA HIS A 252 -4.92 0.57 15.02
C HIS A 252 -4.38 0.85 16.42
N LEU A 253 -3.59 1.89 16.53
CA LEU A 253 -3.03 2.38 17.76
C LEU A 253 -3.57 3.78 18.04
N ARG A 254 -3.63 4.17 19.31
CA ARG A 254 -3.93 5.52 19.73
C ARG A 254 -2.86 6.03 20.69
N LYS A 255 -2.43 7.27 20.50
CA LYS A 255 -1.48 7.92 21.40
C LYS A 255 -2.10 8.13 22.77
N GLY A 256 -1.36 7.80 23.83
CA GLY A 256 -1.82 7.87 25.22
C GLY A 256 -2.43 6.57 25.71
N HIS A 257 -3.07 6.64 26.91
CA HIS A 257 -3.65 5.47 27.57
C HIS A 257 -5.13 5.33 27.19
N HIS A 258 -5.48 4.23 26.53
CA HIS A 258 -6.84 3.89 26.13
C HIS A 258 -7.09 2.40 26.40
N GLU A 259 -8.29 2.08 26.88
CA GLU A 259 -8.73 0.70 27.03
C GLU A 259 -9.55 0.28 25.80
N ALA A 260 -9.24 -0.90 25.26
CA ALA A 260 -10.01 -1.50 24.17
C ALA A 260 -9.95 -3.02 24.26
N GLN A 261 -11.04 -3.65 23.83
CA GLN A 261 -11.09 -5.10 23.72
C GLN A 261 -10.70 -5.52 22.31
N LEU A 262 -9.55 -6.15 22.16
CA LEU A 262 -9.03 -6.62 20.88
C LEU A 262 -9.39 -8.09 20.64
N PRO A 263 -9.58 -8.49 19.36
CA PRO A 263 -9.54 -9.90 19.00
C PRO A 263 -8.13 -10.45 19.29
N SER A 264 -8.04 -11.75 19.62
CA SER A 264 -6.74 -12.37 19.82
C SER A 264 -5.93 -12.45 18.51
N ALA A 265 -4.60 -12.39 18.61
CA ALA A 265 -3.70 -12.57 17.46
C ALA A 265 -3.99 -13.92 16.77
N ALA A 266 -4.20 -14.99 17.52
CA ALA A 266 -4.54 -16.32 17.01
C ALA A 266 -5.82 -16.31 16.16
N GLU A 267 -6.86 -15.60 16.61
CA GLU A 267 -8.12 -15.48 15.86
C GLU A 267 -7.93 -14.76 14.54
N ILE A 268 -7.25 -13.62 14.55
CA ILE A 268 -6.99 -12.82 13.33
C ILE A 268 -6.13 -13.59 12.35
N VAL A 269 -5.09 -14.28 12.81
CA VAL A 269 -4.24 -15.12 11.96
C VAL A 269 -5.06 -16.25 11.33
N ARG A 270 -5.87 -16.96 12.12
CA ARG A 270 -6.74 -18.01 11.58
C ARG A 270 -7.70 -17.48 10.51
N ARG A 271 -8.36 -16.33 10.75
CA ARG A 271 -9.28 -15.69 9.79
C ARG A 271 -8.58 -15.29 8.49
N SER A 272 -7.40 -14.68 8.59
CA SER A 272 -6.64 -14.21 7.44
C SER A 272 -6.18 -15.38 6.54
N HIS A 273 -5.67 -16.46 7.12
CA HIS A 273 -5.28 -17.66 6.37
C HIS A 273 -6.49 -18.31 5.70
N GLN A 274 -7.61 -18.50 6.40
CA GLN A 274 -8.83 -19.07 5.81
C GLN A 274 -9.39 -18.25 4.65
N THR A 275 -9.29 -16.92 4.70
CA THR A 275 -9.86 -16.04 3.69
C THR A 275 -8.93 -15.84 2.49
N LEU A 276 -7.63 -15.68 2.74
CA LEU A 276 -6.66 -15.31 1.71
C LEU A 276 -5.99 -16.52 1.04
N GLU A 277 -5.97 -17.72 1.64
CA GLU A 277 -5.42 -18.92 1.01
C GLU A 277 -6.35 -19.54 -0.04
N LYS A 278 -7.64 -19.23 0.02
CA LYS A 278 -8.65 -19.71 -0.93
C LYS A 278 -8.74 -18.89 -2.22
N ARG A 279 -7.97 -17.81 -2.35
CA ARG A 279 -7.88 -16.94 -3.52
C ARG A 279 -6.51 -17.09 -4.19
#